data_66cefd97f6491c80aa03ae2df5aebdae
#
_entry.id   66cefd97f6491c80aa03ae2df5aebdae
#
_cell.length_a   1.000
_cell.length_b   1.000
_cell.length_c   1.000
_cell.angle_alpha   90.00
_cell.angle_beta   90.00
_cell.angle_gamma   90.00
#
_symmetry.space_group_name_H-M   'P 1'
#
loop_
_entity.id
_entity.type
_entity.pdbx_description
1 polymer ?
#
loop_
_entity_poly.entity_id
_entity_poly.type
_entity_poly.pdbx_seq_one_letter_code
_entity_poly.pdbx_strand_id
1 'polypeptide(L)'
;MVSPIRLQFSDPEPAANMRLLNTRSLRVEEFFDDSALPDYAILSHRWQDEEVSLQQLRDGQATAMRGYKKLADSCSQARRDGFDYVWIDTCCIDKTSSAELSEALNSMYQWYQRANICYAYLFDVDETLVAEQSSFYRSAWFTRGWTLQELLAPATVEFFNGTWQRLGSKLKLKDAICEVTGIHPGVLTGELELQSFSVAQRMSWAARRTTAKVEDRAYSLLGIFGINMPMLYGEGERAFLRLQEEIMKQSDDHSLFAWKSADPNHRGLFARSPEAFAESGHLVQAASKWNIKPYSLTNMGLSIELPMVEWSMGVYLAALDCETEGVQNSRVGIFLSDLPEKNQYARVMLDGVDLPRFATSRQSQYRHIYVRQQIRGSLRPVEREYGFWLRRIPRPSLSLDATFDVTAWNNKWTRQNMVFTIPKGECGTAVVIRYKLEKGRTTNIKLGFDPKFNPVCQFGGQYYSPKTFGSPFRDTFQGIMATDWMNSRLEGVHVGDKQTGLNVDDFHRILILKETIKGKEMWVVYIADYDEEAVWYQDRVCDGCNLVS
;
A
#
# COMPACT_ATOMS: atom_id res chain seq x y z
N MET A 1 42.34 -7.99 2.68
CA MET A 1 41.54 -9.16 2.30
C MET A 1 40.78 -9.57 3.56
N VAL A 2 39.55 -9.13 3.68
CA VAL A 2 38.65 -9.52 4.77
C VAL A 2 37.68 -10.53 4.15
N SER A 3 37.75 -11.78 4.63
CA SER A 3 36.82 -12.84 4.20
C SER A 3 35.40 -12.46 4.57
N PRO A 4 34.40 -12.66 3.71
CA PRO A 4 33.01 -12.42 4.05
C PRO A 4 32.57 -13.38 5.14
N ILE A 5 31.97 -12.86 6.19
CA ILE A 5 31.34 -13.62 7.27
C ILE A 5 30.14 -14.37 6.67
N ARG A 6 30.24 -15.66 6.49
CA ARG A 6 29.09 -16.53 6.22
C ARG A 6 28.27 -16.63 7.50
N LEU A 7 27.12 -15.97 7.55
CA LEU A 7 26.13 -16.24 8.57
C LEU A 7 25.49 -17.62 8.36
N GLN A 8 25.54 -18.44 9.39
CA GLN A 8 24.88 -19.76 9.43
C GLN A 8 23.36 -19.54 9.50
N PHE A 9 22.68 -19.85 8.39
CA PHE A 9 21.26 -20.18 8.44
C PHE A 9 21.10 -21.58 9.09
N SER A 10 19.98 -21.80 9.79
CA SER A 10 19.52 -23.10 10.25
C SER A 10 19.74 -24.15 9.18
N ASP A 11 20.16 -25.36 9.60
CA ASP A 11 20.52 -26.48 8.72
C ASP A 11 19.64 -26.54 7.47
N PRO A 12 20.26 -26.63 6.28
CA PRO A 12 19.50 -26.65 5.04
C PRO A 12 18.60 -27.90 5.03
N GLU A 13 17.31 -27.70 4.77
CA GLU A 13 16.46 -28.82 4.40
C GLU A 13 17.12 -29.63 3.25
N PRO A 14 16.91 -30.95 3.20
CA PRO A 14 17.56 -31.82 2.21
C PRO A 14 17.35 -31.25 0.81
N ALA A 15 18.44 -31.15 0.07
CA ALA A 15 18.49 -30.54 -1.24
C ALA A 15 17.43 -31.11 -2.18
N ALA A 16 16.68 -30.19 -2.80
CA ALA A 16 15.85 -30.52 -3.94
C ALA A 16 16.71 -31.10 -5.08
N ASN A 17 16.24 -32.17 -5.72
CA ASN A 17 16.86 -32.72 -6.93
C ASN A 17 17.09 -31.60 -7.95
N MET A 18 18.34 -31.23 -8.21
CA MET A 18 18.68 -30.21 -9.18
C MET A 18 19.16 -30.84 -10.48
N ARG A 19 18.63 -30.33 -11.60
CA ARG A 19 19.12 -30.67 -12.93
C ARG A 19 19.93 -29.54 -13.49
N LEU A 20 21.06 -29.88 -14.12
CA LEU A 20 21.90 -28.91 -14.82
C LEU A 20 22.08 -29.36 -16.28
N LEU A 21 22.13 -28.42 -17.18
CA LEU A 21 22.45 -28.63 -18.57
C LEU A 21 23.98 -28.61 -18.73
N ASN A 22 24.55 -29.72 -19.19
CA ASN A 22 25.98 -29.79 -19.54
C ASN A 22 26.23 -28.93 -20.80
N THR A 23 27.12 -27.97 -20.69
CA THR A 23 27.35 -26.95 -21.72
C THR A 23 27.99 -27.49 -23.00
N ARG A 24 28.62 -28.67 -22.96
CA ARG A 24 29.29 -29.32 -24.11
C ARG A 24 28.38 -30.31 -24.81
N SER A 25 27.80 -31.22 -24.03
CA SER A 25 26.97 -32.30 -24.57
C SER A 25 25.53 -31.85 -24.84
N LEU A 26 25.09 -30.74 -24.26
CA LEU A 26 23.72 -30.26 -24.24
C LEU A 26 22.73 -31.29 -23.69
N ARG A 27 23.20 -32.14 -22.76
CA ARG A 27 22.38 -33.10 -22.03
C ARG A 27 22.13 -32.61 -20.63
N VAL A 28 20.93 -32.88 -20.12
CA VAL A 28 20.56 -32.56 -18.73
C VAL A 28 21.01 -33.72 -17.83
N GLU A 29 21.73 -33.38 -16.79
CA GLU A 29 22.24 -34.27 -15.75
C GLU A 29 21.57 -33.95 -14.40
N GLU A 30 21.30 -34.99 -13.58
CA GLU A 30 20.59 -34.88 -12.30
C GLU A 30 21.56 -34.98 -11.13
N PHE A 31 21.41 -34.08 -10.15
CA PHE A 31 22.21 -34.01 -8.94
C PHE A 31 21.29 -34.14 -7.72
N PHE A 32 21.52 -35.17 -6.91
CA PHE A 32 20.67 -35.52 -5.76
C PHE A 32 21.26 -35.08 -4.42
N ASP A 33 22.47 -34.56 -4.42
CA ASP A 33 23.21 -34.16 -3.23
C ASP A 33 23.86 -32.79 -3.47
N ASP A 34 23.62 -31.86 -2.56
CA ASP A 34 24.21 -30.53 -2.56
C ASP A 34 25.73 -30.54 -2.53
N SER A 35 26.33 -31.58 -1.87
CA SER A 35 27.79 -31.72 -1.80
C SER A 35 28.42 -32.16 -3.12
N ALA A 36 27.63 -32.75 -4.01
CA ALA A 36 28.04 -33.19 -5.33
C ALA A 36 27.72 -32.20 -6.45
N LEU A 37 27.11 -31.06 -6.09
CA LEU A 37 26.71 -30.04 -7.06
C LEU A 37 27.95 -29.31 -7.60
N PRO A 38 28.20 -29.32 -8.92
CA PRO A 38 29.31 -28.63 -9.52
C PRO A 38 29.09 -27.10 -9.53
N ASP A 39 30.15 -26.34 -9.79
CA ASP A 39 30.03 -24.93 -10.15
C ASP A 39 29.22 -24.77 -11.42
N TYR A 40 28.24 -23.85 -11.40
CA TYR A 40 27.34 -23.64 -12.52
C TYR A 40 26.98 -22.17 -12.73
N ALA A 41 26.70 -21.84 -13.98
CA ALA A 41 26.05 -20.59 -14.35
C ALA A 41 24.52 -20.77 -14.34
N ILE A 42 23.78 -19.69 -14.20
CA ILE A 42 22.31 -19.69 -14.25
C ILE A 42 21.81 -18.64 -15.23
N LEU A 43 20.78 -18.98 -16.02
CA LEU A 43 20.18 -18.06 -16.99
C LEU A 43 18.92 -17.41 -16.41
N SER A 44 18.91 -16.09 -16.40
CA SER A 44 17.73 -15.26 -16.14
C SER A 44 17.22 -14.68 -17.45
N HIS A 45 16.00 -15.02 -17.84
CA HIS A 45 15.44 -14.54 -19.10
C HIS A 45 13.91 -14.42 -19.06
N ARG A 46 13.38 -13.61 -19.95
CA ARG A 46 11.95 -13.65 -20.22
C ARG A 46 11.66 -14.73 -21.27
N TRP A 47 10.64 -15.56 -21.00
CA TRP A 47 10.20 -16.58 -21.95
C TRP A 47 9.67 -15.91 -23.21
N GLN A 48 10.01 -16.53 -24.33
CA GLN A 48 9.53 -16.22 -25.67
C GLN A 48 8.73 -17.40 -26.21
N ASP A 49 8.24 -17.29 -27.43
CA ASP A 49 7.57 -18.39 -28.11
C ASP A 49 8.55 -19.55 -28.36
N GLU A 50 8.06 -20.77 -28.24
CA GLU A 50 8.81 -22.00 -28.56
C GLU A 50 10.12 -22.18 -27.76
N GLU A 51 10.06 -21.98 -26.42
CA GLU A 51 11.17 -22.32 -25.52
C GLU A 51 11.46 -23.82 -25.55
N VAL A 52 12.74 -24.18 -25.35
CA VAL A 52 13.15 -25.58 -25.31
C VAL A 52 12.80 -26.19 -23.94
N SER A 53 11.92 -27.17 -23.92
CA SER A 53 11.55 -27.92 -22.73
C SER A 53 12.51 -29.11 -22.46
N LEU A 54 12.45 -29.70 -21.26
CA LEU A 54 13.18 -30.88 -20.89
C LEU A 54 12.86 -32.05 -21.83
N GLN A 55 11.59 -32.24 -22.18
CA GLN A 55 11.15 -33.33 -23.07
C GLN A 55 11.73 -33.14 -24.48
N GLN A 56 11.69 -31.94 -25.03
CA GLN A 56 12.23 -31.64 -26.36
C GLN A 56 13.75 -31.84 -26.43
N LEU A 57 14.47 -31.54 -25.31
CA LEU A 57 15.91 -31.89 -25.23
C LEU A 57 16.14 -33.39 -25.23
N ARG A 58 15.38 -34.15 -24.44
CA ARG A 58 15.49 -35.62 -24.32
C ARG A 58 15.14 -36.32 -25.65
N ASP A 59 14.14 -35.79 -26.36
CA ASP A 59 13.66 -36.35 -27.63
C ASP A 59 14.51 -35.91 -28.85
N GLY A 60 15.54 -35.09 -28.64
CA GLY A 60 16.39 -34.56 -29.72
C GLY A 60 15.72 -33.56 -30.65
N GLN A 61 14.60 -32.98 -30.24
CA GLN A 61 13.80 -32.01 -31.01
C GLN A 61 14.19 -30.56 -30.73
N ALA A 62 15.10 -30.31 -29.81
CA ALA A 62 15.48 -28.98 -29.33
C ALA A 62 15.93 -28.04 -30.46
N THR A 63 16.67 -28.54 -31.44
CA THR A 63 17.22 -27.72 -32.55
C THR A 63 16.15 -27.13 -33.48
N ALA A 64 14.94 -27.67 -33.48
CA ALA A 64 13.82 -27.18 -34.25
C ALA A 64 13.11 -26.00 -33.58
N MET A 65 13.35 -25.77 -32.28
CA MET A 65 12.70 -24.75 -31.48
C MET A 65 13.37 -23.39 -31.65
N ARG A 66 12.62 -22.31 -31.70
CA ARG A 66 13.16 -20.92 -31.77
C ARG A 66 14.04 -20.58 -30.57
N GLY A 67 13.68 -21.07 -29.36
CA GLY A 67 14.44 -20.90 -28.14
C GLY A 67 15.80 -21.60 -28.11
N TYR A 68 16.10 -22.52 -29.06
CA TYR A 68 17.34 -23.28 -29.09
C TYR A 68 18.58 -22.39 -29.21
N LYS A 69 18.52 -21.33 -30.02
CA LYS A 69 19.65 -20.39 -30.19
C LYS A 69 20.02 -19.76 -28.84
N LYS A 70 19.06 -19.29 -28.08
CA LYS A 70 19.28 -18.69 -26.75
C LYS A 70 19.91 -19.69 -25.78
N LEU A 71 19.44 -20.94 -25.76
CA LEU A 71 20.01 -22.02 -24.97
C LEU A 71 21.47 -22.30 -25.37
N ALA A 72 21.75 -22.42 -26.68
CA ALA A 72 23.09 -22.69 -27.19
C ALA A 72 24.06 -21.53 -26.93
N ASP A 73 23.60 -20.29 -27.07
CA ASP A 73 24.39 -19.09 -26.80
C ASP A 73 24.72 -18.97 -25.29
N SER A 74 23.76 -19.29 -24.39
CA SER A 74 24.01 -19.32 -22.96
C SER A 74 25.03 -20.39 -22.56
N CYS A 75 24.96 -21.59 -23.14
CA CYS A 75 25.97 -22.64 -22.96
C CYS A 75 27.34 -22.20 -23.48
N SER A 76 27.36 -21.48 -24.60
CA SER A 76 28.60 -20.98 -25.19
C SER A 76 29.24 -19.89 -24.32
N GLN A 77 28.41 -19.03 -23.70
CA GLN A 77 28.88 -18.04 -22.73
C GLN A 77 29.41 -18.71 -21.47
N ALA A 78 28.68 -19.67 -20.90
CA ALA A 78 29.09 -20.42 -19.73
C ALA A 78 30.46 -21.10 -19.93
N ARG A 79 30.70 -21.74 -21.09
CA ARG A 79 32.03 -22.31 -21.44
C ARG A 79 33.14 -21.25 -21.51
N ARG A 80 32.84 -20.05 -22.07
CA ARG A 80 33.85 -18.97 -22.11
C ARG A 80 34.25 -18.51 -20.72
N ASP A 81 33.31 -18.56 -19.77
CA ASP A 81 33.51 -18.18 -18.38
C ASP A 81 34.03 -19.36 -17.52
N GLY A 82 34.25 -20.54 -18.12
CA GLY A 82 34.85 -21.71 -17.47
C GLY A 82 33.87 -22.67 -16.79
N PHE A 83 32.57 -22.54 -17.04
CA PHE A 83 31.52 -23.40 -16.45
C PHE A 83 31.16 -24.55 -17.39
N ASP A 84 31.20 -25.79 -16.87
CA ASP A 84 30.75 -26.97 -17.59
C ASP A 84 29.23 -27.18 -17.50
N TYR A 85 28.56 -26.46 -16.59
CA TYR A 85 27.11 -26.56 -16.35
C TYR A 85 26.40 -25.21 -16.35
N VAL A 86 25.16 -25.23 -16.84
CA VAL A 86 24.23 -24.08 -16.76
C VAL A 86 22.83 -24.54 -16.35
N TRP A 87 22.18 -23.79 -15.49
CA TRP A 87 20.78 -24.01 -15.17
C TRP A 87 19.89 -23.07 -16.00
N ILE A 88 18.85 -23.65 -16.62
CA ILE A 88 17.86 -22.92 -17.41
C ILE A 88 16.49 -23.46 -17.02
N ASP A 89 15.60 -22.62 -16.53
CA ASP A 89 14.28 -23.02 -15.99
C ASP A 89 13.38 -23.73 -17.00
N THR A 90 13.54 -23.45 -18.30
CA THR A 90 12.73 -24.06 -19.36
C THR A 90 13.04 -25.53 -19.55
N CYS A 91 14.30 -25.95 -19.42
CA CYS A 91 14.75 -27.29 -19.72
C CYS A 91 15.34 -28.07 -18.52
N CYS A 92 15.60 -27.42 -17.38
CA CYS A 92 16.07 -28.07 -16.17
C CYS A 92 14.94 -28.45 -15.19
N ILE A 93 13.71 -27.99 -15.43
CA ILE A 93 12.53 -28.34 -14.62
C ILE A 93 11.59 -29.21 -15.44
N ASP A 94 11.13 -30.32 -14.88
CA ASP A 94 10.06 -31.12 -15.48
C ASP A 94 8.69 -30.48 -15.15
N LYS A 95 8.17 -29.72 -16.09
CA LYS A 95 6.88 -29.02 -15.94
C LYS A 95 5.67 -29.97 -16.10
N THR A 96 5.87 -31.22 -16.46
CA THR A 96 4.81 -32.24 -16.53
C THR A 96 4.51 -32.84 -15.16
N SER A 97 5.45 -32.74 -14.21
CA SER A 97 5.29 -33.15 -12.82
C SER A 97 4.93 -31.95 -11.93
N SER A 98 3.71 -31.93 -11.39
CA SER A 98 3.27 -30.87 -10.48
C SER A 98 4.06 -30.86 -9.16
N ALA A 99 4.47 -32.03 -8.69
CA ALA A 99 5.28 -32.16 -7.46
C ALA A 99 6.67 -31.55 -7.66
N GLU A 100 7.34 -31.91 -8.75
CA GLU A 100 8.67 -31.38 -9.07
C GLU A 100 8.61 -29.85 -9.35
N LEU A 101 7.60 -29.41 -10.08
CA LEU A 101 7.43 -27.97 -10.31
C LEU A 101 7.27 -27.20 -8.98
N SER A 102 6.50 -27.75 -8.04
CA SER A 102 6.31 -27.12 -6.72
C SER A 102 7.62 -27.10 -5.92
N GLU A 103 8.40 -28.17 -5.94
CA GLU A 103 9.71 -28.25 -5.31
C GLU A 103 10.70 -27.27 -5.94
N ALA A 104 10.78 -27.24 -7.27
CA ALA A 104 11.65 -26.33 -8.01
C ALA A 104 11.35 -24.86 -7.71
N LEU A 105 10.06 -24.46 -7.70
CA LEU A 105 9.67 -23.08 -7.43
C LEU A 105 9.97 -22.64 -5.99
N ASN A 106 9.88 -23.52 -4.99
CA ASN A 106 10.30 -23.22 -3.61
C ASN A 106 11.83 -23.12 -3.48
N SER A 107 12.58 -23.90 -4.26
CA SER A 107 14.04 -23.94 -4.21
C SER A 107 14.73 -22.91 -5.12
N MET A 108 13.97 -22.30 -6.06
CA MET A 108 14.53 -21.49 -7.14
C MET A 108 15.38 -20.32 -6.64
N TYR A 109 14.96 -19.64 -5.57
CA TYR A 109 15.73 -18.56 -4.97
C TYR A 109 17.12 -19.03 -4.50
N GLN A 110 17.18 -20.20 -3.84
CA GLN A 110 18.43 -20.80 -3.39
C GLN A 110 19.32 -21.22 -4.56
N TRP A 111 18.74 -21.72 -5.65
CA TRP A 111 19.51 -22.08 -6.84
C TRP A 111 20.13 -20.85 -7.50
N TYR A 112 19.40 -19.73 -7.58
CA TYR A 112 19.96 -18.45 -8.03
C TYR A 112 21.03 -17.91 -7.07
N GLN A 113 20.84 -18.06 -5.76
CA GLN A 113 21.79 -17.61 -4.73
C GLN A 113 23.09 -18.41 -4.74
N ARG A 114 23.03 -19.71 -5.04
CA ARG A 114 24.19 -20.61 -5.11
C ARG A 114 24.96 -20.55 -6.42
N ALA A 115 24.33 -20.10 -7.49
CA ALA A 115 24.96 -19.98 -8.79
C ALA A 115 26.19 -19.06 -8.71
N ASN A 116 27.28 -19.49 -9.36
CA ASN A 116 28.52 -18.70 -9.41
C ASN A 116 28.32 -17.40 -10.20
N ILE A 117 27.48 -17.44 -11.24
CA ILE A 117 27.15 -16.30 -12.08
C ILE A 117 25.73 -16.45 -12.65
N CYS A 118 24.99 -15.35 -12.70
CA CYS A 118 23.71 -15.26 -13.37
C CYS A 118 23.84 -14.42 -14.66
N TYR A 119 23.41 -14.97 -15.78
CA TYR A 119 23.31 -14.28 -17.06
C TYR A 119 21.91 -13.72 -17.21
N ALA A 120 21.76 -12.42 -17.10
CA ALA A 120 20.49 -11.72 -17.36
C ALA A 120 20.42 -11.36 -18.85
N TYR A 121 19.61 -12.12 -19.61
CA TYR A 121 19.44 -11.92 -21.04
C TYR A 121 18.25 -11.03 -21.36
N LEU A 122 18.51 -9.85 -21.92
CA LEU A 122 17.54 -8.84 -22.31
C LEU A 122 17.34 -8.89 -23.82
N PHE A 123 16.37 -9.69 -24.28
CA PHE A 123 16.14 -9.94 -25.70
C PHE A 123 15.72 -8.69 -26.49
N ASP A 124 15.18 -7.69 -25.79
CA ASP A 124 14.60 -6.44 -26.31
C ASP A 124 15.56 -5.24 -26.16
N VAL A 125 16.82 -5.49 -25.89
CA VAL A 125 17.89 -4.48 -25.82
C VAL A 125 18.89 -4.77 -26.93
N ASP A 126 19.07 -3.80 -27.85
CA ASP A 126 19.98 -3.92 -28.99
C ASP A 126 21.27 -3.11 -28.79
N GLU A 127 21.26 -2.13 -27.89
CA GLU A 127 22.43 -1.29 -27.60
C GLU A 127 23.54 -2.10 -26.89
N THR A 128 24.77 -1.65 -27.09
CA THR A 128 25.95 -2.23 -26.44
C THR A 128 26.41 -1.46 -25.21
N LEU A 129 25.85 -0.27 -24.99
CA LEU A 129 26.12 0.60 -23.86
C LEU A 129 24.82 1.04 -23.21
N VAL A 130 24.78 0.99 -21.88
CA VAL A 130 23.65 1.51 -21.11
C VAL A 130 23.85 3.00 -20.90
N ALA A 131 23.16 3.80 -21.72
CA ALA A 131 23.06 5.25 -21.56
C ALA A 131 21.71 5.61 -20.94
N GLU A 132 21.56 6.80 -20.38
CA GLU A 132 20.27 7.31 -19.89
C GLU A 132 19.18 7.18 -20.96
N GLN A 133 18.01 6.72 -20.56
CA GLN A 133 16.83 6.49 -21.41
C GLN A 133 17.01 5.45 -22.54
N SER A 134 18.09 4.66 -22.55
CA SER A 134 18.26 3.55 -23.50
C SER A 134 17.16 2.49 -23.36
N SER A 135 17.12 1.52 -24.29
CA SER A 135 16.15 0.40 -24.22
C SER A 135 16.32 -0.45 -22.96
N PHE A 136 17.50 -0.43 -22.31
CA PHE A 136 17.75 -1.08 -21.03
C PHE A 136 16.71 -0.69 -19.98
N TYR A 137 16.42 0.62 -19.81
CA TYR A 137 15.46 1.12 -18.81
C TYR A 137 14.01 0.67 -19.07
N ARG A 138 13.69 0.29 -20.28
CA ARG A 138 12.37 -0.14 -20.72
C ARG A 138 12.28 -1.63 -20.98
N SER A 139 13.35 -2.38 -20.73
CA SER A 139 13.36 -3.81 -20.99
C SER A 139 12.26 -4.53 -20.21
N ALA A 140 11.54 -5.37 -20.92
CA ALA A 140 10.49 -6.22 -20.37
C ALA A 140 10.99 -7.21 -19.31
N TRP A 141 12.31 -7.39 -19.19
CA TRP A 141 12.93 -8.18 -18.15
C TRP A 141 12.66 -7.58 -16.76
N PHE A 142 12.73 -6.25 -16.60
CA PHE A 142 12.47 -5.57 -15.33
C PHE A 142 11.00 -5.59 -14.91
N THR A 143 10.08 -5.86 -15.82
CA THR A 143 8.65 -5.92 -15.52
C THR A 143 8.12 -7.33 -15.27
N ARG A 144 8.93 -8.37 -15.40
CA ARG A 144 8.55 -9.75 -15.11
C ARG A 144 8.65 -10.05 -13.60
N GLY A 145 7.65 -10.72 -13.02
CA GLY A 145 7.63 -11.05 -11.59
C GLY A 145 8.84 -11.86 -11.15
N TRP A 146 9.11 -12.97 -11.84
CA TRP A 146 10.16 -13.93 -11.47
C TRP A 146 11.57 -13.33 -11.51
N THR A 147 11.86 -12.41 -12.44
CA THR A 147 13.19 -11.79 -12.56
C THR A 147 13.60 -10.95 -11.36
N LEU A 148 12.68 -10.63 -10.44
CA LEU A 148 13.03 -9.94 -9.20
C LEU A 148 13.93 -10.81 -8.31
N GLN A 149 13.57 -12.05 -8.05
CA GLN A 149 14.44 -12.95 -7.30
C GLN A 149 15.71 -13.34 -8.07
N GLU A 150 15.63 -13.41 -9.41
CA GLU A 150 16.74 -13.68 -10.30
C GLU A 150 17.79 -12.55 -10.30
N LEU A 151 17.36 -11.30 -9.98
CA LEU A 151 18.23 -10.14 -9.77
C LEU A 151 18.84 -10.13 -8.36
N LEU A 152 18.02 -10.43 -7.35
CA LEU A 152 18.39 -10.22 -5.94
C LEU A 152 19.22 -11.38 -5.38
N ALA A 153 18.88 -12.62 -5.71
CA ALA A 153 19.50 -13.79 -5.12
C ALA A 153 20.96 -14.00 -5.51
N PRO A 154 21.38 -13.88 -6.79
CA PRO A 154 22.76 -14.13 -7.17
C PRO A 154 23.72 -13.04 -6.66
N ALA A 155 24.87 -13.45 -6.20
CA ALA A 155 25.96 -12.50 -5.87
C ALA A 155 26.43 -11.75 -7.11
N THR A 156 26.60 -12.46 -8.23
CA THR A 156 27.06 -11.92 -9.51
C THR A 156 25.99 -12.04 -10.58
N VAL A 157 25.58 -10.91 -11.17
CA VAL A 157 24.70 -10.87 -12.34
C VAL A 157 25.40 -10.08 -13.46
N GLU A 158 25.45 -10.66 -14.64
CA GLU A 158 25.96 -10.05 -15.85
C GLU A 158 24.83 -9.90 -16.87
N PHE A 159 24.65 -8.68 -17.34
CA PHE A 159 23.60 -8.32 -18.30
C PHE A 159 24.10 -8.46 -19.73
N PHE A 160 23.28 -9.10 -20.56
CA PHE A 160 23.51 -9.28 -21.99
C PHE A 160 22.34 -8.74 -22.79
N ASN A 161 22.63 -8.13 -23.95
CA ASN A 161 21.62 -7.69 -24.91
C ASN A 161 21.09 -8.85 -25.76
N GLY A 162 20.15 -8.56 -26.68
CA GLY A 162 19.53 -9.54 -27.58
C GLY A 162 20.51 -10.29 -28.50
N THR A 163 21.73 -9.79 -28.69
CA THR A 163 22.81 -10.40 -29.49
C THR A 163 23.91 -11.03 -28.64
N TRP A 164 23.67 -11.22 -27.32
CA TRP A 164 24.64 -11.76 -26.36
C TRP A 164 25.91 -10.92 -26.19
N GLN A 165 25.82 -9.64 -26.44
CA GLN A 165 26.89 -8.70 -26.08
C GLN A 165 26.71 -8.23 -24.64
N ARG A 166 27.80 -8.20 -23.89
CA ARG A 166 27.80 -7.84 -22.47
C ARG A 166 27.54 -6.34 -22.31
N LEU A 167 26.51 -5.99 -21.55
CA LEU A 167 26.13 -4.63 -21.17
C LEU A 167 26.88 -4.16 -19.92
N GLY A 168 27.05 -5.04 -18.95
CA GLY A 168 27.72 -4.78 -17.68
C GLY A 168 27.26 -5.67 -16.55
N SER A 169 27.94 -5.56 -15.42
CA SER A 169 27.55 -6.30 -14.21
C SER A 169 26.49 -5.54 -13.39
N LYS A 170 25.78 -6.25 -12.51
CA LYS A 170 24.86 -5.69 -11.52
C LYS A 170 25.50 -4.51 -10.77
N LEU A 171 26.76 -4.63 -10.37
CA LEU A 171 27.50 -3.57 -9.67
C LEU A 171 27.76 -2.34 -10.55
N LYS A 172 28.12 -2.55 -11.82
CA LYS A 172 28.37 -1.43 -12.75
C LYS A 172 27.11 -0.69 -13.14
N LEU A 173 26.00 -1.42 -13.25
CA LEU A 173 24.69 -0.89 -13.68
C LEU A 173 23.76 -0.58 -12.50
N LYS A 174 24.28 -0.59 -11.25
CA LYS A 174 23.46 -0.44 -10.04
C LYS A 174 22.56 0.79 -10.07
N ASP A 175 23.08 1.93 -10.51
CA ASP A 175 22.34 3.19 -10.50
C ASP A 175 21.14 3.15 -11.49
N ALA A 176 21.37 2.64 -12.70
CA ALA A 176 20.31 2.40 -13.68
C ALA A 176 19.28 1.37 -13.17
N ILE A 177 19.73 0.30 -12.52
CA ILE A 177 18.84 -0.71 -11.94
C ILE A 177 18.01 -0.12 -10.80
N CYS A 178 18.61 0.69 -9.91
CA CYS A 178 17.90 1.40 -8.83
C CYS A 178 16.82 2.31 -9.40
N GLU A 179 17.12 3.09 -10.44
CA GLU A 179 16.18 3.99 -11.08
C GLU A 179 14.97 3.25 -11.67
N VAL A 180 15.21 2.12 -12.35
CA VAL A 180 14.14 1.32 -12.96
C VAL A 180 13.29 0.59 -11.92
N THR A 181 13.93 0.06 -10.87
CA THR A 181 13.28 -0.92 -9.97
C THR A 181 12.88 -0.35 -8.62
N GLY A 182 13.45 0.79 -8.21
CA GLY A 182 13.30 1.33 -6.85
C GLY A 182 14.02 0.52 -5.77
N ILE A 183 14.86 -0.47 -6.14
CA ILE A 183 15.62 -1.29 -5.19
C ILE A 183 16.77 -0.45 -4.64
N HIS A 184 16.97 -0.49 -3.32
CA HIS A 184 18.05 0.24 -2.68
C HIS A 184 19.44 -0.25 -3.16
N PRO A 185 20.39 0.64 -3.48
CA PRO A 185 21.70 0.25 -4.02
C PRO A 185 22.46 -0.73 -3.11
N GLY A 186 22.36 -0.59 -1.80
CA GLY A 186 23.02 -1.46 -0.83
C GLY A 186 22.56 -2.93 -0.92
N VAL A 187 21.34 -3.19 -1.40
CA VAL A 187 20.86 -4.56 -1.68
C VAL A 187 21.54 -5.12 -2.92
N LEU A 188 21.65 -4.30 -3.98
CA LEU A 188 22.28 -4.73 -5.23
C LEU A 188 23.78 -4.99 -5.08
N THR A 189 24.44 -4.26 -4.19
CA THR A 189 25.87 -4.45 -3.88
C THR A 189 26.13 -5.57 -2.88
N GLY A 190 25.10 -6.06 -2.19
CA GLY A 190 25.22 -7.05 -1.11
C GLY A 190 25.74 -6.46 0.22
N GLU A 191 25.79 -5.11 0.34
CA GLU A 191 26.17 -4.42 1.58
C GLU A 191 25.05 -4.47 2.63
N LEU A 192 23.79 -4.54 2.18
CA LEU A 192 22.60 -4.61 3.02
C LEU A 192 21.81 -5.90 2.73
N GLU A 193 21.37 -6.54 3.79
CA GLU A 193 20.54 -7.75 3.71
C GLU A 193 19.08 -7.40 3.38
N LEU A 194 18.37 -8.31 2.70
CA LEU A 194 16.95 -8.14 2.37
C LEU A 194 16.08 -7.93 3.61
N GLN A 195 16.42 -8.59 4.71
CA GLN A 195 15.70 -8.54 5.98
C GLN A 195 15.80 -7.18 6.68
N SER A 196 16.78 -6.35 6.32
CA SER A 196 16.88 -4.98 6.84
C SER A 196 15.85 -4.02 6.25
N PHE A 197 15.16 -4.45 5.18
CA PHE A 197 14.09 -3.69 4.53
C PHE A 197 12.73 -4.16 5.00
N SER A 198 11.81 -3.22 5.18
CA SER A 198 10.44 -3.51 5.59
C SER A 198 9.72 -4.41 4.58
N VAL A 199 8.64 -5.06 5.03
CA VAL A 199 7.77 -5.84 4.13
C VAL A 199 7.23 -4.96 3.01
N ALA A 200 6.80 -3.73 3.32
CA ALA A 200 6.29 -2.79 2.33
C ALA A 200 7.33 -2.41 1.26
N GLN A 201 8.57 -2.17 1.66
CA GLN A 201 9.66 -1.87 0.73
C GLN A 201 9.89 -3.05 -0.23
N ARG A 202 10.04 -4.26 0.30
CA ARG A 202 10.23 -5.47 -0.55
C ARG A 202 9.04 -5.75 -1.45
N MET A 203 7.81 -5.52 -1.00
CA MET A 203 6.60 -5.62 -1.82
C MET A 203 6.58 -4.55 -2.93
N SER A 204 7.07 -3.34 -2.65
CA SER A 204 7.10 -2.25 -3.64
C SER A 204 8.00 -2.56 -4.83
N TRP A 205 9.09 -3.33 -4.64
CA TRP A 205 9.96 -3.77 -5.75
C TRP A 205 9.26 -4.73 -6.72
N ALA A 206 8.20 -5.40 -6.24
CA ALA A 206 7.36 -6.28 -7.06
C ALA A 206 6.14 -5.57 -7.67
N ALA A 207 5.77 -4.40 -7.17
CA ALA A 207 4.49 -3.75 -7.46
C ALA A 207 4.25 -3.42 -8.93
N ARG A 208 5.33 -3.16 -9.68
CA ARG A 208 5.26 -2.82 -11.12
C ARG A 208 5.55 -4.02 -12.02
N ARG A 209 5.62 -5.24 -11.45
CA ARG A 209 5.94 -6.45 -12.19
C ARG A 209 4.68 -7.24 -12.51
N THR A 210 4.71 -7.96 -13.60
CA THR A 210 3.60 -8.77 -14.12
C THR A 210 4.00 -10.22 -14.24
N THR A 211 3.02 -11.11 -14.11
CA THR A 211 3.18 -12.55 -14.24
C THR A 211 2.15 -13.11 -15.20
N ALA A 212 2.47 -14.22 -15.86
CA ALA A 212 1.52 -14.90 -16.75
C ALA A 212 0.34 -15.51 -15.98
N LYS A 213 0.61 -16.07 -14.81
CA LYS A 213 -0.42 -16.57 -13.89
C LYS A 213 -0.58 -15.62 -12.72
N VAL A 214 -1.80 -15.48 -12.22
CA VAL A 214 -2.11 -14.59 -11.09
C VAL A 214 -1.39 -15.05 -9.83
N GLU A 215 -1.32 -16.36 -9.61
CA GLU A 215 -0.67 -16.98 -8.46
C GLU A 215 0.84 -16.69 -8.41
N ASP A 216 1.48 -16.57 -9.58
CA ASP A 216 2.91 -16.26 -9.66
C ASP A 216 3.26 -14.88 -9.08
N ARG A 217 2.29 -13.98 -8.90
CA ARG A 217 2.48 -12.73 -8.16
C ARG A 217 2.93 -12.99 -6.72
N ALA A 218 2.46 -14.08 -6.14
CA ALA A 218 2.87 -14.53 -4.82
C ALA A 218 4.11 -15.43 -4.88
N TYR A 219 4.10 -16.43 -5.77
CA TYR A 219 5.13 -17.45 -5.78
C TYR A 219 6.51 -16.91 -6.16
N SER A 220 6.58 -15.90 -7.02
CA SER A 220 7.84 -15.21 -7.34
C SER A 220 8.44 -14.42 -6.17
N LEU A 221 7.73 -14.26 -5.06
CA LEU A 221 8.16 -13.54 -3.88
C LEU A 221 8.60 -14.45 -2.72
N LEU A 222 8.38 -15.76 -2.82
CA LEU A 222 8.64 -16.70 -1.74
C LEU A 222 10.07 -16.60 -1.20
N GLY A 223 11.05 -16.64 -2.07
CA GLY A 223 12.46 -16.55 -1.67
C GLY A 223 12.85 -15.18 -1.12
N ILE A 224 12.20 -14.10 -1.58
CA ILE A 224 12.46 -12.73 -1.08
C ILE A 224 12.00 -12.57 0.37
N PHE A 225 10.97 -13.32 0.77
CA PHE A 225 10.46 -13.31 2.14
C PHE A 225 10.91 -14.51 2.97
N GLY A 226 11.65 -15.46 2.39
CA GLY A 226 12.07 -16.68 3.08
C GLY A 226 10.90 -17.60 3.41
N ILE A 227 9.88 -17.64 2.57
CA ILE A 227 8.65 -18.42 2.77
C ILE A 227 8.68 -19.68 1.89
N ASN A 228 8.26 -20.81 2.47
CA ASN A 228 7.93 -22.03 1.76
C ASN A 228 6.45 -22.31 1.91
N MET A 229 5.74 -22.48 0.81
CA MET A 229 4.33 -22.85 0.84
C MET A 229 3.93 -23.71 -0.37
N PRO A 230 2.88 -24.56 -0.25
CA PRO A 230 2.37 -25.36 -1.36
C PRO A 230 1.90 -24.49 -2.53
N MET A 231 2.25 -24.89 -3.76
CA MET A 231 1.80 -24.23 -4.99
C MET A 231 0.42 -24.76 -5.40
N LEU A 232 -0.60 -23.94 -5.28
CA LEU A 232 -1.98 -24.28 -5.59
C LEU A 232 -2.47 -23.46 -6.80
N TYR A 233 -2.03 -23.84 -7.98
CA TYR A 233 -2.51 -23.20 -9.20
C TYR A 233 -4.02 -23.41 -9.37
N GLY A 234 -4.73 -22.34 -9.70
CA GLY A 234 -6.19 -22.26 -9.74
C GLY A 234 -6.81 -21.56 -8.53
N GLU A 235 -6.02 -21.20 -7.49
CA GLU A 235 -6.52 -20.42 -6.36
C GLU A 235 -6.61 -18.89 -6.63
N GLY A 236 -6.01 -18.41 -7.74
CA GLY A 236 -6.04 -17.02 -8.15
C GLY A 236 -5.40 -16.07 -7.13
N GLU A 237 -6.06 -14.95 -6.82
CA GLU A 237 -5.57 -13.94 -5.86
C GLU A 237 -5.36 -14.48 -4.44
N ARG A 238 -5.91 -15.65 -4.11
CA ARG A 238 -5.72 -16.28 -2.80
C ARG A 238 -4.26 -16.64 -2.52
N ALA A 239 -3.46 -16.92 -3.56
CA ALA A 239 -2.04 -17.16 -3.42
C ALA A 239 -1.33 -16.00 -2.72
N PHE A 240 -1.65 -14.76 -3.10
CA PHE A 240 -1.04 -13.58 -2.49
C PHE A 240 -1.53 -13.30 -1.06
N LEU A 241 -2.78 -13.64 -0.75
CA LEU A 241 -3.27 -13.60 0.63
C LEU A 241 -2.53 -14.60 1.51
N ARG A 242 -2.35 -15.86 1.04
CA ARG A 242 -1.60 -16.89 1.75
C ARG A 242 -0.14 -16.49 1.98
N LEU A 243 0.52 -15.90 0.99
CA LEU A 243 1.88 -15.37 1.17
C LEU A 243 1.93 -14.38 2.33
N GLN A 244 1.00 -13.43 2.40
CA GLN A 244 0.95 -12.45 3.49
C GLN A 244 0.65 -13.11 4.85
N GLU A 245 -0.19 -14.15 4.87
CA GLU A 245 -0.45 -14.95 6.08
C GLU A 245 0.80 -15.69 6.56
N GLU A 246 1.62 -16.23 5.66
CA GLU A 246 2.89 -16.87 6.01
C GLU A 246 3.94 -15.83 6.47
N ILE A 247 4.05 -14.67 5.81
CA ILE A 247 4.92 -13.56 6.25
C ILE A 247 4.54 -13.13 7.67
N MET A 248 3.25 -12.99 7.96
CA MET A 248 2.74 -12.58 9.27
C MET A 248 3.13 -13.55 10.39
N LYS A 249 3.30 -14.85 10.11
CA LYS A 249 3.71 -15.84 11.11
C LYS A 249 5.17 -15.69 11.53
N GLN A 250 6.00 -15.04 10.71
CA GLN A 250 7.45 -14.94 10.89
C GLN A 250 7.93 -13.51 11.16
N SER A 251 7.05 -12.51 10.99
CA SER A 251 7.41 -11.09 11.08
C SER A 251 6.40 -10.29 11.88
N ASP A 252 6.89 -9.39 12.71
CA ASP A 252 6.13 -8.40 13.46
C ASP A 252 6.02 -7.05 12.73
N ASP A 253 6.40 -7.00 11.47
CA ASP A 253 6.43 -5.78 10.65
C ASP A 253 5.04 -5.35 10.19
N HIS A 254 4.50 -4.31 10.83
CA HIS A 254 3.19 -3.74 10.50
C HIS A 254 3.15 -3.04 9.13
N SER A 255 4.28 -2.84 8.45
CA SER A 255 4.28 -2.30 7.09
C SER A 255 3.57 -3.22 6.09
N LEU A 256 3.41 -4.51 6.42
CA LEU A 256 2.56 -5.45 5.71
C LEU A 256 1.13 -4.93 5.49
N PHE A 257 0.64 -4.08 6.38
CA PHE A 257 -0.70 -3.49 6.32
C PHE A 257 -0.71 -2.07 5.73
N ALA A 258 0.46 -1.51 5.40
CA ALA A 258 0.61 -0.13 4.92
C ALA A 258 0.59 -0.04 3.39
N TRP A 259 -0.51 -0.43 2.78
CA TRP A 259 -0.75 -0.43 1.34
C TRP A 259 -1.95 0.45 0.96
N LYS A 260 -2.09 0.78 -0.33
CA LYS A 260 -3.18 1.57 -0.89
C LYS A 260 -3.96 0.78 -1.93
N SER A 261 -5.25 1.07 -2.08
CA SER A 261 -6.08 0.50 -3.14
C SER A 261 -7.11 1.51 -3.61
N ALA A 262 -7.32 1.57 -4.89
CA ALA A 262 -8.42 2.33 -5.49
C ALA A 262 -9.77 1.62 -5.38
N ASP A 263 -9.81 0.32 -5.00
CA ASP A 263 -11.05 -0.43 -4.81
C ASP A 263 -11.66 -0.15 -3.43
N PRO A 264 -12.77 0.61 -3.35
CA PRO A 264 -13.42 0.93 -2.09
C PRO A 264 -14.05 -0.30 -1.41
N ASN A 265 -14.19 -1.42 -2.12
CA ASN A 265 -14.73 -2.67 -1.58
C ASN A 265 -13.65 -3.54 -0.93
N HIS A 266 -12.39 -3.14 -1.01
CA HIS A 266 -11.31 -3.84 -0.32
C HIS A 266 -11.31 -3.46 1.16
N ARG A 267 -11.79 -4.36 2.03
CA ARG A 267 -12.08 -4.11 3.44
C ARG A 267 -11.17 -4.83 4.43
N GLY A 268 -10.27 -5.69 3.96
CA GLY A 268 -9.32 -6.42 4.80
C GLY A 268 -8.03 -5.66 5.06
N LEU A 269 -7.15 -6.22 5.91
CA LEU A 269 -5.80 -5.69 6.14
C LEU A 269 -4.78 -6.24 5.14
N PHE A 270 -5.02 -7.40 4.53
CA PHE A 270 -4.14 -7.93 3.50
C PHE A 270 -4.45 -7.32 2.14
N ALA A 271 -3.42 -7.00 1.39
CA ALA A 271 -3.53 -6.53 0.01
C ALA A 271 -3.95 -7.68 -0.93
N ARG A 272 -4.57 -7.36 -2.07
CA ARG A 272 -4.93 -8.36 -3.09
C ARG A 272 -3.79 -8.67 -4.04
N SER A 273 -2.85 -7.74 -4.18
CA SER A 273 -1.72 -7.88 -5.08
C SER A 273 -0.56 -6.98 -4.67
N PRO A 274 0.68 -7.23 -5.14
CA PRO A 274 1.84 -6.38 -4.88
C PRO A 274 1.64 -4.93 -5.36
N GLU A 275 0.83 -4.68 -6.39
CA GLU A 275 0.55 -3.35 -6.94
C GLU A 275 0.06 -2.37 -5.86
N ALA A 276 -0.62 -2.87 -4.83
CA ALA A 276 -1.08 -2.06 -3.71
C ALA A 276 0.06 -1.39 -2.92
N PHE A 277 1.29 -1.89 -3.04
CA PHE A 277 2.49 -1.36 -2.39
C PHE A 277 3.33 -0.44 -3.29
N ALA A 278 2.84 -0.06 -4.48
CA ALA A 278 3.62 0.72 -5.45
C ALA A 278 4.18 2.03 -4.87
N GLU A 279 3.48 2.63 -3.93
CA GLU A 279 3.87 3.88 -3.27
C GLU A 279 4.41 3.67 -1.85
N SER A 280 4.66 2.42 -1.44
CA SER A 280 5.08 2.08 -0.07
C SER A 280 6.59 1.87 0.09
N GLY A 281 7.38 2.14 -0.95
CA GLY A 281 8.84 1.93 -0.95
C GLY A 281 9.64 2.80 0.04
N HIS A 282 9.02 3.85 0.56
CA HIS A 282 9.59 4.76 1.55
C HIS A 282 9.17 4.43 3.00
N LEU A 283 8.39 3.37 3.21
CA LEU A 283 7.92 2.97 4.53
C LEU A 283 8.92 2.02 5.19
N VAL A 284 9.35 2.37 6.39
CA VAL A 284 10.31 1.60 7.19
C VAL A 284 9.70 1.14 8.50
N GLN A 285 10.29 0.11 9.11
CA GLN A 285 9.95 -0.22 10.49
C GLN A 285 10.29 0.96 11.39
N ALA A 286 9.47 1.19 12.39
CA ALA A 286 9.68 2.30 13.29
C ALA A 286 10.95 2.15 14.13
N ALA A 287 11.72 3.22 14.25
CA ALA A 287 12.95 3.23 15.03
C ALA A 287 12.71 2.96 16.53
N SER A 288 11.62 3.50 17.08
CA SER A 288 11.16 3.20 18.44
C SER A 288 9.99 2.22 18.38
N LYS A 289 10.24 0.96 18.70
CA LYS A 289 9.16 -0.05 18.73
C LYS A 289 8.20 0.24 19.90
N TRP A 290 6.91 0.24 19.60
CA TRP A 290 5.90 0.15 20.63
C TRP A 290 5.91 -1.25 21.27
N ASN A 291 5.22 -1.40 22.41
CA ASN A 291 4.99 -2.73 22.97
C ASN A 291 3.97 -3.48 22.09
N ILE A 292 4.45 -4.00 20.96
CA ILE A 292 3.64 -4.74 20.00
C ILE A 292 3.24 -6.06 20.62
N LYS A 293 1.93 -6.33 20.64
CA LYS A 293 1.42 -7.64 21.02
C LYS A 293 1.33 -8.56 19.80
N PRO A 294 1.48 -9.87 20.01
CA PRO A 294 1.27 -10.83 18.92
C PRO A 294 -0.09 -10.65 18.27
N TYR A 295 -0.14 -10.77 16.97
CA TYR A 295 -1.38 -10.75 16.19
C TYR A 295 -1.53 -12.06 15.40
N SER A 296 -2.77 -12.45 15.13
CA SER A 296 -3.06 -13.74 14.51
C SER A 296 -4.35 -13.71 13.69
N LEU A 297 -4.42 -14.55 12.67
CA LEU A 297 -5.64 -14.74 11.91
C LEU A 297 -6.59 -15.69 12.66
N THR A 298 -7.83 -15.25 12.82
CA THR A 298 -8.89 -16.02 13.49
C THR A 298 -10.13 -16.12 12.59
N ASN A 299 -11.10 -16.91 12.99
CA ASN A 299 -12.40 -16.97 12.32
C ASN A 299 -13.21 -15.65 12.42
N MET A 300 -12.84 -14.75 13.35
CA MET A 300 -13.43 -13.41 13.49
C MET A 300 -12.71 -12.35 12.64
N GLY A 301 -11.59 -12.69 12.01
CA GLY A 301 -10.71 -11.79 11.26
C GLY A 301 -9.31 -11.75 11.86
N LEU A 302 -8.50 -10.79 11.42
CA LEU A 302 -7.18 -10.55 12.00
C LEU A 302 -7.33 -9.94 13.39
N SER A 303 -6.90 -10.67 14.41
CA SER A 303 -6.83 -10.23 15.81
C SER A 303 -5.57 -9.43 16.00
N ILE A 304 -5.68 -8.14 16.34
CA ILE A 304 -4.55 -7.21 16.50
C ILE A 304 -4.87 -6.14 17.55
N GLU A 305 -3.86 -5.67 18.27
CA GLU A 305 -3.98 -4.53 19.18
C GLU A 305 -3.29 -3.31 18.57
N LEU A 306 -4.05 -2.24 18.35
CA LEU A 306 -3.56 -1.01 17.74
C LEU A 306 -3.94 0.21 18.59
N PRO A 307 -3.07 1.25 18.65
CA PRO A 307 -3.48 2.56 19.15
C PRO A 307 -4.45 3.19 18.15
N MET A 308 -5.60 3.61 18.66
CA MET A 308 -6.69 4.13 17.84
C MET A 308 -7.23 5.42 18.42
N VAL A 309 -7.61 6.34 17.53
CA VAL A 309 -8.39 7.54 17.86
C VAL A 309 -9.67 7.54 17.01
N GLU A 310 -10.76 8.01 17.57
CA GLU A 310 -11.98 8.19 16.80
C GLU A 310 -11.77 9.34 15.81
N TRP A 311 -11.90 9.03 14.53
CA TRP A 311 -11.73 9.98 13.44
C TRP A 311 -13.05 10.64 13.06
N SER A 312 -14.10 9.84 12.97
CA SER A 312 -15.49 10.26 12.81
C SER A 312 -16.42 9.18 13.33
N MET A 313 -17.73 9.42 13.26
CA MET A 313 -18.74 8.48 13.77
C MET A 313 -18.49 7.03 13.30
N GLY A 314 -17.90 6.23 14.19
CA GLY A 314 -17.55 4.83 13.99
C GLY A 314 -16.48 4.56 12.94
N VAL A 315 -15.69 5.57 12.55
CA VAL A 315 -14.45 5.43 11.82
C VAL A 315 -13.30 5.84 12.73
N TYR A 316 -12.28 5.02 12.78
CA TYR A 316 -11.12 5.19 13.63
C TYR A 316 -9.87 5.30 12.77
N LEU A 317 -8.99 6.21 13.14
CA LEU A 317 -7.62 6.21 12.67
C LEU A 317 -6.82 5.30 13.59
N ALA A 318 -6.29 4.21 13.05
CA ALA A 318 -5.45 3.25 13.76
C ALA A 318 -4.00 3.37 13.30
N ALA A 319 -3.06 3.39 14.23
CA ALA A 319 -1.65 3.52 13.92
C ALA A 319 -1.01 2.15 13.72
N LEU A 320 -0.18 2.05 12.69
CA LEU A 320 0.72 0.93 12.42
C LEU A 320 2.10 1.24 13.01
N ASP A 321 2.85 0.20 13.43
CA ASP A 321 4.22 0.39 13.93
C ASP A 321 5.23 0.45 12.77
N CYS A 322 5.00 1.36 11.86
CA CYS A 322 5.89 1.72 10.78
C CYS A 322 5.84 3.24 10.52
N GLU A 323 6.87 3.78 9.90
CA GLU A 323 7.00 5.22 9.67
C GLU A 323 7.54 5.50 8.26
N THR A 324 7.43 6.75 7.82
CA THR A 324 8.04 7.21 6.58
C THR A 324 9.52 7.44 6.82
N GLU A 325 10.38 6.95 5.95
CA GLU A 325 11.82 7.14 6.02
C GLU A 325 12.20 8.63 6.14
N GLY A 326 13.07 8.94 7.10
CA GLY A 326 13.50 10.32 7.37
C GLY A 326 12.51 11.19 8.15
N VAL A 327 11.32 10.68 8.50
CA VAL A 327 10.33 11.42 9.28
C VAL A 327 10.17 10.79 10.66
N GLN A 328 10.80 11.42 11.65
CA GLN A 328 10.77 10.92 13.03
C GLN A 328 9.43 11.16 13.74
N ASN A 329 9.08 10.24 14.63
CA ASN A 329 7.88 10.32 15.50
C ASN A 329 6.53 10.40 14.78
N SER A 330 6.46 10.00 13.52
CA SER A 330 5.23 9.94 12.74
C SER A 330 4.95 8.51 12.32
N ARG A 331 3.88 7.92 12.84
CA ARG A 331 3.44 6.58 12.45
C ARG A 331 2.51 6.64 11.24
N VAL A 332 2.55 5.61 10.45
CA VAL A 332 1.58 5.41 9.39
C VAL A 332 0.24 5.01 9.99
N GLY A 333 -0.84 5.62 9.54
CA GLY A 333 -2.19 5.30 9.96
C GLY A 333 -3.01 4.58 8.90
N ILE A 334 -4.03 3.86 9.35
CA ILE A 334 -5.07 3.28 8.49
C ILE A 334 -6.44 3.62 9.06
N PHE A 335 -7.42 3.75 8.18
CA PHE A 335 -8.80 3.97 8.64
C PHE A 335 -9.54 2.64 8.79
N LEU A 336 -10.18 2.48 9.94
CA LEU A 336 -11.00 1.32 10.30
C LEU A 336 -12.41 1.77 10.64
N SER A 337 -13.42 1.14 10.05
CA SER A 337 -14.82 1.33 10.42
C SER A 337 -15.26 0.21 11.34
N ASP A 338 -15.95 0.55 12.43
CA ASP A 338 -16.59 -0.48 13.26
C ASP A 338 -17.67 -1.22 12.46
N LEU A 339 -17.88 -2.46 12.81
CA LEU A 339 -18.95 -3.31 12.31
C LEU A 339 -20.04 -3.47 13.40
N PRO A 340 -21.25 -3.92 13.05
CA PRO A 340 -22.31 -4.16 14.03
C PRO A 340 -21.90 -5.14 15.14
N GLU A 341 -21.00 -6.08 14.81
CA GLU A 341 -20.49 -7.05 15.75
C GLU A 341 -19.42 -6.42 16.66
N LYS A 342 -19.50 -6.72 17.95
CA LYS A 342 -18.61 -6.14 18.95
C LYS A 342 -17.14 -6.39 18.65
N ASN A 343 -16.33 -5.33 18.72
CA ASN A 343 -14.88 -5.32 18.49
C ASN A 343 -14.46 -5.77 17.08
N GLN A 344 -15.37 -5.81 16.12
CA GLN A 344 -15.06 -6.12 14.73
C GLN A 344 -15.00 -4.85 13.89
N TYR A 345 -14.04 -4.82 13.00
CA TYR A 345 -13.74 -3.68 12.15
C TYR A 345 -13.51 -4.11 10.71
N ALA A 346 -13.67 -3.16 9.81
CA ALA A 346 -13.29 -3.29 8.42
C ALA A 346 -12.41 -2.10 8.02
N ARG A 347 -11.41 -2.35 7.20
CA ARG A 347 -10.62 -1.26 6.63
C ARG A 347 -11.48 -0.41 5.70
N VAL A 348 -11.31 0.89 5.75
CA VAL A 348 -11.92 1.84 4.82
C VAL A 348 -10.84 2.67 4.16
N MET A 349 -11.00 2.91 2.85
CA MET A 349 -10.22 3.90 2.13
C MET A 349 -11.07 5.17 2.05
N LEU A 350 -10.48 6.29 2.42
CA LEU A 350 -11.11 7.59 2.21
C LEU A 350 -10.60 8.14 0.88
N ASP A 351 -11.54 8.54 0.02
CA ASP A 351 -11.21 9.07 -1.31
C ASP A 351 -10.28 10.29 -1.19
N GLY A 352 -9.20 10.28 -1.97
CA GLY A 352 -8.24 11.37 -2.02
C GLY A 352 -7.34 11.53 -0.79
N VAL A 353 -7.37 10.58 0.15
CA VAL A 353 -6.52 10.59 1.34
C VAL A 353 -5.45 9.52 1.20
N ASP A 354 -4.20 9.95 1.22
CA ASP A 354 -3.05 9.06 1.37
C ASP A 354 -3.07 8.35 2.73
N LEU A 355 -2.14 7.39 2.94
CA LEU A 355 -1.97 6.80 4.27
C LEU A 355 -1.70 7.92 5.27
N PRO A 356 -2.62 8.18 6.22
CA PRO A 356 -2.49 9.32 7.12
C PRO A 356 -1.33 9.13 8.09
N ARG A 357 -0.72 10.21 8.50
CA ARG A 357 0.21 10.20 9.62
C ARG A 357 -0.55 10.16 10.93
N PHE A 358 -0.11 9.30 11.83
CA PHE A 358 -0.65 9.21 13.17
C PHE A 358 0.30 9.91 14.14
N ALA A 359 -0.12 11.05 14.66
CA ALA A 359 0.60 11.68 15.76
C ALA A 359 0.16 11.01 17.08
N THR A 360 1.12 10.57 17.89
CA THR A 360 0.84 9.99 19.21
C THR A 360 0.24 11.08 20.09
N SER A 361 -1.07 11.02 20.33
CA SER A 361 -1.77 11.94 21.22
C SER A 361 -2.12 11.27 22.53
N ARG A 362 -2.33 12.08 23.60
CA ARG A 362 -2.85 11.58 24.88
C ARG A 362 -4.25 10.97 24.78
N GLN A 363 -4.92 11.14 23.63
CA GLN A 363 -6.26 10.60 23.37
C GLN A 363 -6.23 9.23 22.68
N SER A 364 -5.07 8.76 22.19
CA SER A 364 -4.96 7.44 21.59
C SER A 364 -5.10 6.35 22.67
N GLN A 365 -5.95 5.37 22.40
CA GLN A 365 -6.16 4.21 23.26
C GLN A 365 -5.78 2.94 22.51
N TYR A 366 -5.01 2.07 23.14
CA TYR A 366 -4.78 0.73 22.62
C TYR A 366 -6.08 -0.07 22.69
N ARG A 367 -6.48 -0.63 21.56
CA ARG A 367 -7.68 -1.48 21.46
C ARG A 367 -7.34 -2.80 20.81
N HIS A 368 -7.75 -3.88 21.47
CA HIS A 368 -7.74 -5.20 20.85
C HIS A 368 -8.97 -5.35 19.96
N ILE A 369 -8.73 -5.58 18.68
CA ILE A 369 -9.76 -5.58 17.62
C ILE A 369 -9.63 -6.80 16.72
N TYR A 370 -10.70 -7.09 15.99
CA TYR A 370 -10.72 -8.08 14.93
C TYR A 370 -11.03 -7.38 13.61
N VAL A 371 -10.10 -7.42 12.65
CA VAL A 371 -10.31 -6.81 11.34
C VAL A 371 -10.72 -7.88 10.34
N ARG A 372 -11.96 -7.79 9.85
CA ARG A 372 -12.52 -8.73 8.87
C ARG A 372 -11.76 -8.63 7.55
N GLN A 373 -11.31 -9.77 7.01
CA GLN A 373 -10.65 -9.83 5.70
C GLN A 373 -11.66 -9.82 4.55
N GLN A 374 -12.82 -10.39 4.77
CA GLN A 374 -13.92 -10.39 3.81
C GLN A 374 -15.23 -10.05 4.53
N ILE A 375 -15.98 -9.14 3.98
CA ILE A 375 -17.33 -8.83 4.44
C ILE A 375 -18.31 -9.53 3.52
N ARG A 376 -19.04 -10.52 4.05
CA ARG A 376 -20.12 -11.18 3.32
C ARG A 376 -21.38 -10.33 3.38
N GLY A 377 -21.91 -9.97 2.23
CA GLY A 377 -23.10 -9.14 2.08
C GLY A 377 -22.78 -7.68 1.87
N SER A 378 -23.61 -6.97 1.11
CA SER A 378 -23.55 -5.52 1.10
C SER A 378 -23.78 -5.07 2.54
N LEU A 379 -22.89 -4.24 3.06
CA LEU A 379 -23.28 -3.37 4.16
C LEU A 379 -24.62 -2.81 3.73
N ARG A 380 -25.73 -3.12 4.46
CA ARG A 380 -27.06 -2.63 4.09
C ARG A 380 -26.87 -1.18 3.71
N PRO A 381 -27.45 -0.70 2.57
CA PRO A 381 -27.36 0.71 2.27
C PRO A 381 -27.87 1.41 3.52
N VAL A 382 -26.95 1.96 4.27
CA VAL A 382 -27.27 2.74 5.46
C VAL A 382 -28.19 3.81 4.92
N GLU A 383 -29.39 3.92 5.50
CA GLU A 383 -30.32 4.98 5.17
C GLU A 383 -29.51 6.26 5.03
N ARG A 384 -29.62 6.93 3.87
CA ARG A 384 -28.84 8.12 3.59
C ARG A 384 -29.22 9.19 4.59
N GLU A 385 -28.53 9.24 5.70
CA GLU A 385 -28.55 10.37 6.61
C GLU A 385 -27.52 11.37 6.09
N TYR A 386 -27.94 12.60 5.94
CA TYR A 386 -27.06 13.73 5.64
C TYR A 386 -26.59 14.33 6.96
N GLY A 387 -25.34 14.72 7.03
CA GLY A 387 -24.82 15.26 8.28
C GLY A 387 -23.55 16.08 8.11
N PHE A 388 -23.27 16.83 9.15
CA PHE A 388 -22.02 17.55 9.31
C PHE A 388 -21.21 16.94 10.43
N TRP A 389 -19.92 16.83 10.22
CA TRP A 389 -18.96 16.51 11.24
C TRP A 389 -18.03 17.69 11.49
N LEU A 390 -18.05 18.23 12.70
CA LEU A 390 -17.12 19.27 13.12
C LEU A 390 -15.82 18.62 13.56
N ARG A 391 -14.86 18.54 12.66
CA ARG A 391 -13.59 17.87 12.92
C ARG A 391 -12.62 18.75 13.70
N ARG A 392 -12.61 20.03 13.42
CA ARG A 392 -11.75 20.99 14.09
C ARG A 392 -12.53 22.26 14.44
N ILE A 393 -12.34 22.69 15.68
CA ILE A 393 -12.84 23.95 16.21
C ILE A 393 -11.62 24.72 16.70
N PRO A 394 -11.51 26.03 16.44
CA PRO A 394 -10.44 26.83 16.98
C PRO A 394 -10.34 26.64 18.48
N ARG A 395 -9.14 26.42 19.00
CA ARG A 395 -8.94 26.51 20.44
C ARG A 395 -9.25 27.95 20.83
N PRO A 396 -9.98 28.20 21.93
CA PRO A 396 -10.06 29.55 22.42
C PRO A 396 -8.62 30.06 22.58
N SER A 397 -8.26 31.12 21.87
CA SER A 397 -7.03 31.84 22.12
C SER A 397 -6.92 32.02 23.62
N LEU A 398 -5.75 31.98 24.21
CA LEU A 398 -5.43 31.95 25.64
C LEU A 398 -6.20 32.95 26.54
N SER A 399 -7.17 33.70 26.04
CA SER A 399 -8.11 34.50 26.82
C SER A 399 -9.22 33.61 27.39
N LEU A 400 -9.30 33.55 28.69
CA LEU A 400 -10.17 32.71 29.53
C LEU A 400 -11.70 32.86 29.26
N ASP A 401 -12.15 33.66 28.30
CA ASP A 401 -13.56 34.03 28.10
C ASP A 401 -14.21 33.53 26.81
N ALA A 402 -13.55 32.73 25.98
CA ALA A 402 -14.17 32.19 24.79
C ALA A 402 -15.08 31.00 25.13
N THR A 403 -16.38 31.25 25.19
CA THR A 403 -17.37 30.17 25.35
C THR A 403 -17.86 29.72 23.98
N PHE A 404 -17.76 28.44 23.75
CA PHE A 404 -18.27 27.78 22.56
C PHE A 404 -19.55 27.02 22.92
N ASP A 405 -20.66 27.39 22.28
CA ASP A 405 -21.95 26.76 22.49
C ASP A 405 -22.49 26.22 21.18
N VAL A 406 -22.95 24.98 21.19
CA VAL A 406 -23.50 24.29 20.03
C VAL A 406 -24.92 23.86 20.28
N THR A 407 -25.82 24.38 19.46
CA THR A 407 -27.23 23.98 19.48
C THR A 407 -27.57 23.14 18.26
N ALA A 408 -27.89 21.87 18.45
CA ALA A 408 -28.35 20.97 17.42
C ALA A 408 -29.87 20.69 17.57
N TRP A 409 -30.57 20.54 16.44
CA TRP A 409 -32.04 20.41 16.41
C TRP A 409 -32.55 18.99 16.58
N ASN A 410 -31.67 18.01 16.46
CA ASN A 410 -32.01 16.63 16.78
C ASN A 410 -31.18 16.15 17.97
N ASN A 411 -31.77 15.41 18.88
CA ASN A 411 -31.14 14.90 20.09
C ASN A 411 -30.01 13.86 19.83
N LYS A 412 -29.55 13.69 18.61
CA LYS A 412 -28.49 12.76 18.23
C LYS A 412 -27.08 13.36 18.32
N TRP A 413 -26.95 14.63 18.74
CA TRP A 413 -25.63 15.24 18.94
C TRP A 413 -25.08 14.86 20.31
N THR A 414 -23.81 14.45 20.33
CA THR A 414 -23.04 14.33 21.57
C THR A 414 -21.79 15.17 21.46
N ARG A 415 -21.42 15.85 22.54
CA ARG A 415 -20.20 16.66 22.60
C ARG A 415 -18.93 15.83 22.29
N GLN A 416 -19.00 14.51 22.47
CA GLN A 416 -17.91 13.59 22.15
C GLN A 416 -17.76 13.33 20.66
N ASN A 417 -18.86 13.28 19.92
CA ASN A 417 -18.82 12.83 18.52
C ASN A 417 -18.85 13.99 17.50
N MET A 418 -19.23 15.20 17.92
CA MET A 418 -19.25 16.38 17.06
C MET A 418 -19.93 16.18 15.68
N VAL A 419 -20.85 15.23 15.60
CA VAL A 419 -21.56 14.84 14.38
C VAL A 419 -23.04 15.22 14.50
N PHE A 420 -23.56 15.87 13.46
CA PHE A 420 -24.95 16.29 13.34
C PHE A 420 -25.56 15.61 12.14
N THR A 421 -26.63 14.86 12.32
CA THR A 421 -27.32 14.20 11.22
C THR A 421 -28.73 14.72 11.07
N ILE A 422 -29.18 14.86 9.81
CA ILE A 422 -30.55 15.18 9.46
C ILE A 422 -31.19 13.94 8.84
N PRO A 423 -32.43 13.57 9.22
CA PRO A 423 -33.15 12.49 8.59
C PRO A 423 -33.30 12.71 7.08
N LYS A 424 -33.36 11.63 6.32
CA LYS A 424 -33.59 11.66 4.88
C LYS A 424 -34.92 12.40 4.56
N GLY A 425 -34.84 13.35 3.67
CA GLY A 425 -36.00 14.14 3.22
C GLY A 425 -36.23 15.44 3.97
N GLU A 426 -35.47 15.74 5.02
CA GLU A 426 -35.50 17.03 5.71
C GLU A 426 -34.38 17.94 5.19
N CYS A 427 -34.72 19.19 4.94
CA CYS A 427 -33.75 20.26 4.64
C CYS A 427 -33.87 21.36 5.70
N GLY A 428 -32.85 22.19 5.82
CA GLY A 428 -32.82 23.28 6.76
C GLY A 428 -31.57 23.30 7.65
N THR A 429 -31.61 24.12 8.72
CA THR A 429 -30.48 24.22 9.64
C THR A 429 -30.31 22.96 10.47
N ALA A 430 -29.13 22.33 10.39
CA ALA A 430 -28.77 21.18 11.19
C ALA A 430 -28.19 21.56 12.55
N VAL A 431 -27.36 22.64 12.55
CA VAL A 431 -26.64 23.06 13.74
C VAL A 431 -26.37 24.58 13.72
N VAL A 432 -26.40 25.19 14.90
CA VAL A 432 -25.95 26.56 15.13
C VAL A 432 -24.78 26.50 16.12
N ILE A 433 -23.64 27.01 15.69
CA ILE A 433 -22.45 27.13 16.51
C ILE A 433 -22.35 28.60 16.92
N ARG A 434 -22.37 28.86 18.22
CA ARG A 434 -22.16 30.21 18.76
C ARG A 434 -20.70 30.33 19.20
N TYR A 435 -20.07 31.37 18.69
CA TYR A 435 -18.67 31.64 18.95
C TYR A 435 -18.54 33.06 19.53
N LYS A 436 -17.85 33.20 20.65
CA LYS A 436 -17.60 34.49 21.29
C LYS A 436 -16.20 34.96 20.90
N LEU A 437 -16.16 36.04 20.13
CA LEU A 437 -14.92 36.69 19.70
C LEU A 437 -14.29 37.52 20.83
N GLU A 438 -13.01 37.83 20.69
CA GLU A 438 -12.34 38.81 21.53
C GLU A 438 -13.12 40.13 21.53
N LYS A 439 -13.18 40.84 22.65
CA LYS A 439 -13.99 42.05 22.90
C LYS A 439 -15.50 41.81 23.05
N GLY A 440 -15.94 40.61 23.40
CA GLY A 440 -17.33 40.35 23.75
C GLY A 440 -18.31 40.26 22.59
N ARG A 441 -17.86 40.35 21.35
CA ARG A 441 -18.71 40.13 20.16
C ARG A 441 -19.03 38.65 20.03
N THR A 442 -20.27 38.34 19.66
CA THR A 442 -20.71 36.97 19.44
C THR A 442 -21.05 36.80 17.96
N THR A 443 -20.55 35.79 17.32
CA THR A 443 -20.98 35.40 15.97
C THR A 443 -21.62 34.02 16.00
N ASN A 444 -22.52 33.77 15.06
CA ASN A 444 -23.18 32.47 14.91
C ASN A 444 -22.83 31.87 13.55
N ILE A 445 -22.45 30.64 13.56
CA ILE A 445 -22.24 29.83 12.36
C ILE A 445 -23.41 28.84 12.28
N LYS A 446 -24.19 28.92 11.21
CA LYS A 446 -25.28 27.98 10.95
C LYS A 446 -24.87 27.07 9.82
N LEU A 447 -25.03 25.78 10.03
CA LEU A 447 -24.82 24.74 9.03
C LEU A 447 -26.14 24.03 8.76
N GLY A 448 -26.44 23.77 7.51
CA GLY A 448 -27.67 23.11 7.10
C GLY A 448 -27.62 22.62 5.66
N PHE A 449 -28.77 22.20 5.15
CA PHE A 449 -28.92 21.73 3.78
C PHE A 449 -30.03 22.51 3.07
N ASP A 450 -29.80 22.84 1.81
CA ASP A 450 -30.83 23.36 0.94
C ASP A 450 -31.82 22.26 0.51
N PRO A 451 -32.92 22.57 -0.19
CA PRO A 451 -33.88 21.57 -0.67
C PRO A 451 -33.28 20.54 -1.66
N LYS A 452 -32.12 20.80 -2.22
CA LYS A 452 -31.35 19.87 -3.08
C LYS A 452 -30.31 19.07 -2.29
N PHE A 453 -30.31 19.21 -0.96
CA PHE A 453 -29.33 18.60 -0.05
C PHE A 453 -27.89 19.04 -0.27
N ASN A 454 -27.67 20.22 -0.85
CA ASN A 454 -26.34 20.85 -0.82
C ASN A 454 -26.09 21.45 0.56
N PRO A 455 -24.85 21.37 1.08
CA PRO A 455 -24.52 21.98 2.35
C PRO A 455 -24.56 23.50 2.23
N VAL A 456 -25.07 24.13 3.25
CA VAL A 456 -25.16 25.58 3.35
C VAL A 456 -24.63 26.03 4.69
N CYS A 457 -23.84 27.10 4.64
CA CYS A 457 -23.25 27.71 5.81
C CYS A 457 -23.59 29.19 5.82
N GLN A 458 -24.09 29.74 6.94
CA GLN A 458 -24.42 31.14 7.10
C GLN A 458 -23.74 31.73 8.34
N PHE A 459 -23.24 32.94 8.20
CA PHE A 459 -22.70 33.78 9.28
C PHE A 459 -23.63 34.94 9.59
N GLY A 460 -23.77 35.30 10.84
CA GLY A 460 -24.53 36.48 11.18
C GLY A 460 -24.48 36.84 12.66
N GLY A 461 -24.50 38.14 12.96
CA GLY A 461 -24.46 38.69 14.32
C GLY A 461 -25.77 38.61 15.09
N GLN A 462 -26.85 38.05 14.52
CA GLN A 462 -28.12 37.89 15.23
C GLN A 462 -28.26 36.49 15.82
N TYR A 463 -28.63 36.46 17.09
CA TYR A 463 -28.93 35.28 17.85
C TYR A 463 -30.34 34.79 17.56
N TYR A 464 -30.49 33.55 17.12
CA TYR A 464 -31.80 32.88 17.04
C TYR A 464 -31.96 31.96 18.24
N SER A 465 -32.89 32.28 19.14
CA SER A 465 -33.27 31.42 20.25
C SER A 465 -34.01 30.18 19.72
N PRO A 466 -33.83 28.99 20.32
CA PRO A 466 -34.66 27.82 20.01
C PRO A 466 -36.16 28.09 20.13
N LYS A 467 -36.57 29.08 20.94
CA LYS A 467 -37.96 29.51 21.08
C LYS A 467 -38.48 30.32 19.89
N THR A 468 -37.63 30.87 19.04
CA THR A 468 -38.02 31.59 17.82
C THR A 468 -38.31 30.63 16.66
N PHE A 469 -37.94 29.37 16.78
CA PHE A 469 -38.28 28.33 15.84
C PHE A 469 -39.45 27.53 16.37
N GLY A 470 -40.60 28.19 16.51
CA GLY A 470 -41.86 27.49 16.73
C GLY A 470 -42.17 26.60 15.51
N SER A 471 -42.83 25.49 15.74
CA SER A 471 -43.37 24.66 14.65
C SER A 471 -44.28 25.57 13.79
N PRO A 472 -44.08 25.67 12.48
CA PRO A 472 -43.36 24.78 11.60
C PRO A 472 -42.03 25.37 11.13
N PHE A 473 -40.96 24.71 11.50
CA PHE A 473 -39.58 24.97 11.09
C PHE A 473 -39.40 25.09 9.56
N ARG A 474 -40.26 24.44 8.78
CA ARG A 474 -40.28 24.48 7.31
C ARG A 474 -40.56 25.90 6.76
N ASP A 475 -41.52 26.64 7.31
CA ASP A 475 -41.98 27.90 6.69
C ASP A 475 -41.03 29.05 6.96
N THR A 476 -40.42 29.09 8.13
CA THR A 476 -39.46 30.15 8.47
C THR A 476 -38.15 30.02 7.71
N PHE A 477 -37.75 28.76 7.42
CA PHE A 477 -36.54 28.50 6.68
C PHE A 477 -36.73 28.66 5.17
N GLN A 478 -37.91 28.29 4.63
CA GLN A 478 -38.25 28.54 3.24
C GLN A 478 -38.34 30.05 2.95
N GLY A 479 -38.84 30.86 3.88
CA GLY A 479 -38.87 32.31 3.75
C GLY A 479 -37.47 32.96 3.73
N ILE A 480 -36.55 32.49 4.55
CA ILE A 480 -35.15 32.94 4.57
C ILE A 480 -34.37 32.38 3.37
N MET A 481 -34.65 31.15 2.96
CA MET A 481 -34.00 30.50 1.82
C MET A 481 -34.37 31.14 0.47
N ALA A 482 -35.57 31.68 0.33
CA ALA A 482 -36.03 32.18 -0.97
C ALA A 482 -35.37 33.49 -1.40
N THR A 483 -34.89 34.32 -0.47
CA THR A 483 -34.38 35.65 -0.79
C THR A 483 -32.89 35.87 -0.53
N ASP A 484 -32.33 35.33 0.57
CA ASP A 484 -30.94 35.66 0.96
C ASP A 484 -29.94 34.55 0.70
N TRP A 485 -30.37 33.29 0.65
CA TRP A 485 -29.48 32.18 0.43
C TRP A 485 -29.17 31.91 -1.06
N MET A 486 -30.09 32.26 -1.96
CA MET A 486 -29.81 32.21 -3.40
C MET A 486 -28.81 33.27 -3.86
N ASN A 487 -28.72 34.38 -3.15
CA ASN A 487 -27.83 35.49 -3.48
C ASN A 487 -26.48 35.43 -2.77
N SER A 488 -26.41 34.81 -1.60
CA SER A 488 -25.14 34.39 -0.98
C SER A 488 -24.80 32.96 -1.44
N ARG A 489 -24.63 32.76 -2.75
CA ARG A 489 -23.82 31.64 -3.22
C ARG A 489 -22.56 31.73 -2.40
N LEU A 490 -22.25 30.61 -1.70
CA LEU A 490 -20.98 30.43 -1.05
C LEU A 490 -19.89 30.50 -2.15
N GLU A 491 -19.56 31.72 -2.56
CA GLU A 491 -18.38 31.96 -3.37
C GLU A 491 -17.22 31.47 -2.52
N GLY A 492 -16.72 30.26 -2.83
CA GLY A 492 -15.58 29.71 -2.15
C GLY A 492 -15.75 28.37 -1.45
N VAL A 493 -16.94 27.79 -1.35
CA VAL A 493 -17.06 26.37 -0.89
C VAL A 493 -16.96 25.46 -2.09
N HIS A 494 -15.77 24.94 -2.36
CA HIS A 494 -15.58 23.84 -3.29
C HIS A 494 -15.90 22.52 -2.61
N VAL A 495 -16.97 21.92 -3.09
CA VAL A 495 -17.34 20.56 -2.80
C VAL A 495 -16.55 19.68 -3.75
N GLY A 496 -15.51 19.03 -3.26
CA GLY A 496 -14.84 17.95 -3.98
C GLY A 496 -13.60 18.27 -4.79
N ASP A 497 -13.27 19.54 -5.10
CA ASP A 497 -12.01 19.89 -5.77
C ASP A 497 -11.44 21.20 -5.27
N LYS A 498 -10.18 21.13 -4.85
CA LYS A 498 -9.23 22.22 -4.62
C LYS A 498 -9.79 23.59 -4.16
N GLN A 499 -9.71 23.79 -2.83
CA GLN A 499 -9.32 25.08 -2.26
C GLN A 499 -10.23 26.28 -2.44
N THR A 500 -11.16 26.50 -1.49
CA THR A 500 -11.37 27.85 -0.99
C THR A 500 -12.11 27.80 0.34
N GLY A 501 -11.48 28.22 1.42
CA GLY A 501 -12.14 28.44 2.69
C GLY A 501 -12.92 29.74 2.66
N LEU A 502 -14.07 29.77 3.30
CA LEU A 502 -14.84 31.00 3.55
C LEU A 502 -14.21 31.75 4.71
N ASN A 503 -13.88 33.05 4.48
CA ASN A 503 -13.49 33.93 5.56
C ASN A 503 -14.74 34.26 6.39
N VAL A 504 -14.72 33.90 7.66
CA VAL A 504 -15.82 34.15 8.59
C VAL A 504 -15.76 35.59 9.10
N ASP A 505 -14.54 36.04 9.36
CA ASP A 505 -14.14 37.38 9.75
C ASP A 505 -12.64 37.51 9.38
N ASP A 506 -12.00 38.59 9.83
CA ASP A 506 -10.57 38.82 9.56
C ASP A 506 -9.64 37.80 10.24
N PHE A 507 -10.17 36.90 11.06
CA PHE A 507 -9.41 36.00 11.91
C PHE A 507 -9.74 34.49 11.71
N HIS A 508 -10.89 34.15 11.09
CA HIS A 508 -11.36 32.77 11.03
C HIS A 508 -11.76 32.34 9.62
N ARG A 509 -11.44 31.11 9.29
CA ARG A 509 -11.81 30.44 8.03
C ARG A 509 -12.59 29.18 8.29
N ILE A 510 -13.60 28.91 7.45
CA ILE A 510 -14.31 27.63 7.43
C ILE A 510 -14.06 26.92 6.11
N LEU A 511 -13.74 25.65 6.22
CA LEU A 511 -13.64 24.74 5.11
C LEU A 511 -14.66 23.61 5.29
N ILE A 512 -15.47 23.35 4.27
CA ILE A 512 -16.43 22.25 4.26
C ILE A 512 -16.09 21.32 3.11
N LEU A 513 -15.81 20.07 3.43
CA LEU A 513 -15.43 19.05 2.47
C LEU A 513 -16.46 17.93 2.48
N LYS A 514 -16.72 17.34 1.32
CA LYS A 514 -17.53 16.15 1.20
C LYS A 514 -16.65 14.93 1.38
N GLU A 515 -16.98 14.06 2.34
CA GLU A 515 -16.30 12.81 2.58
C GLU A 515 -17.32 11.66 2.69
N THR A 516 -16.95 10.49 2.20
CA THR A 516 -17.78 9.30 2.36
C THR A 516 -17.32 8.52 3.58
N ILE A 517 -18.13 8.49 4.61
CA ILE A 517 -17.83 7.85 5.89
C ILE A 517 -18.84 6.74 6.13
N LYS A 518 -18.38 5.47 6.26
CA LYS A 518 -19.25 4.29 6.40
C LYS A 518 -20.29 4.12 5.28
N GLY A 519 -19.94 4.50 4.05
CA GLY A 519 -20.89 4.50 2.94
C GLY A 519 -21.93 5.62 3.01
N LYS A 520 -21.81 6.56 3.96
CA LYS A 520 -22.61 7.78 4.07
C LYS A 520 -21.82 8.94 3.55
N GLU A 521 -22.42 9.76 2.71
CA GLU A 521 -21.87 11.06 2.36
C GLU A 521 -22.04 12.01 3.54
N MET A 522 -20.93 12.53 4.06
CA MET A 522 -20.89 13.52 5.13
C MET A 522 -20.13 14.76 4.72
N TRP A 523 -20.52 15.89 5.30
CA TRP A 523 -19.82 17.15 5.16
C TRP A 523 -18.92 17.38 6.37
N VAL A 524 -17.62 17.36 6.16
CA VAL A 524 -16.63 17.61 7.22
C VAL A 524 -16.33 19.09 7.28
N VAL A 525 -16.50 19.66 8.44
CA VAL A 525 -16.35 21.10 8.69
C VAL A 525 -15.10 21.35 9.53
N TYR A 526 -14.25 22.21 9.03
CA TYR A 526 -13.05 22.69 9.70
C TYR A 526 -13.21 24.19 9.95
N ILE A 527 -12.99 24.62 11.18
CA ILE A 527 -12.95 26.03 11.55
C ILE A 527 -11.55 26.30 12.10
N ALA A 528 -10.79 27.21 11.51
CA ALA A 528 -9.42 27.52 11.90
C ALA A 528 -9.18 29.03 11.99
N ASP A 529 -8.21 29.41 12.82
CA ASP A 529 -7.70 30.77 12.88
C ASP A 529 -6.80 31.05 11.67
N TYR A 530 -6.75 32.33 11.24
CA TYR A 530 -6.02 32.72 10.04
C TYR A 530 -4.51 32.43 10.12
N ASP A 531 -3.93 32.59 11.31
CA ASP A 531 -2.50 32.32 11.55
C ASP A 531 -2.14 30.81 11.52
N GLU A 532 -3.12 29.93 11.65
CA GLU A 532 -2.94 28.48 11.52
C GLU A 532 -3.06 27.99 10.06
N GLU A 533 -3.41 28.87 9.14
CA GLU A 533 -3.66 28.52 7.73
C GLU A 533 -2.40 28.08 6.99
N ALA A 534 -1.24 28.68 7.28
CA ALA A 534 0.03 28.29 6.68
C ALA A 534 0.40 26.82 7.01
N VAL A 535 0.08 26.38 8.21
CA VAL A 535 0.24 25.00 8.66
C VAL A 535 -0.76 24.07 7.94
N TRP A 536 -1.97 24.55 7.70
CA TRP A 536 -3.03 23.81 7.01
C TRP A 536 -2.71 23.50 5.55
N TYR A 537 -2.14 24.46 4.84
CA TYR A 537 -1.75 24.29 3.43
C TYR A 537 -0.54 23.38 3.28
N GLN A 538 0.45 23.51 4.16
CA GLN A 538 1.61 22.63 4.17
C GLN A 538 1.21 21.18 4.51
N ASP A 539 0.32 20.99 5.47
CA ASP A 539 -0.13 19.65 5.90
C ASP A 539 -1.02 18.94 4.86
N ARG A 540 -1.70 19.68 3.96
CA ARG A 540 -2.52 19.09 2.88
C ARG A 540 -1.80 18.96 1.56
N VAL A 541 -0.86 19.82 1.26
CA VAL A 541 -0.08 19.76 0.01
C VAL A 541 1.04 18.73 0.12
N CYS A 542 1.59 18.53 1.32
CA CYS A 542 2.66 17.57 1.56
C CYS A 542 2.17 16.22 2.10
N ASP A 543 1.06 16.20 2.86
CA ASP A 543 0.55 14.98 3.51
C ASP A 543 -0.92 15.16 3.90
N GLY A 544 -1.77 14.36 3.32
CA GLY A 544 -3.15 14.29 3.78
C GLY A 544 -3.24 13.82 5.22
N CYS A 545 -3.28 14.72 6.19
CA CYS A 545 -3.66 14.55 7.59
C CYS A 545 -2.60 14.79 8.65
N ASN A 546 -2.37 16.07 8.96
CA ASN A 546 -2.00 16.45 10.32
C ASN A 546 -3.22 17.13 11.00
N LEU A 547 -4.21 16.34 11.37
CA LEU A 547 -5.41 16.84 12.05
C LEU A 547 -5.70 16.02 13.30
N VAL A 548 -4.71 15.88 14.18
CA VAL A 548 -4.94 15.53 15.59
C VAL A 548 -3.88 16.23 16.42
N SER A 549 -4.17 17.41 16.84
CA SER A 549 -3.54 18.03 18.00
C SER A 549 -4.63 18.41 19.01
#